data_8016bcf58ff2c49fda1f9d255900ee06
#
_entry.id   8016bcf58ff2c49fda1f9d255900ee06
#
_cell.length_a   1.000
_cell.length_b   1.000
_cell.length_c   1.000
_cell.angle_alpha   90.00
_cell.angle_beta   90.00
_cell.angle_gamma   90.00
#
_symmetry.space_group_name_H-M   'P 1'
#
loop_
_entity.id
_entity.type
_entity.pdbx_description
1 polymer ?
#
loop_
_entity_poly.entity_id
_entity_poly.type
_entity_poly.pdbx_seq_one_letter_code
_entity_poly.pdbx_strand_id
1 'polypeptide(L)'
;MPRESWNYREVAVESAVDPRSGRVIIRPVSGQAYATSLRVHCSRALSDTDRYPIGTRFLLSAKLTDRQGGHPYLYVWHGDPVVVMNKAKVKRFVEERRRLRI
;
A
#
# COMPACT_ATOMS: atom_id res chain seq x y z
N MET A 1 0.93 10.25 -20.54
CA MET A 1 1.48 8.94 -20.91
C MET A 1 0.78 7.84 -20.16
N PRO A 2 0.35 6.79 -20.82
CA PRO A 2 -0.20 5.66 -20.11
C PRO A 2 0.89 4.98 -19.29
N ARG A 3 0.55 4.55 -18.09
CA ARG A 3 1.46 3.78 -17.27
C ARG A 3 1.63 2.37 -17.82
N GLU A 4 2.75 1.75 -17.49
CA GLU A 4 2.99 0.37 -17.84
C GLU A 4 2.26 -0.52 -16.81
N SER A 5 1.01 -0.86 -17.10
CA SER A 5 0.14 -1.55 -16.13
C SER A 5 0.67 -2.91 -15.68
N TRP A 6 1.49 -3.57 -16.50
CA TRP A 6 2.07 -4.86 -16.13
C TRP A 6 3.07 -4.78 -14.96
N ASN A 7 3.61 -3.58 -14.69
CA ASN A 7 4.52 -3.35 -13.56
C ASN A 7 3.78 -3.11 -12.24
N TYR A 8 2.48 -2.85 -12.32
CA TYR A 8 1.68 -2.55 -11.13
C TYR A 8 0.99 -3.80 -10.62
N ARG A 9 0.97 -3.95 -9.30
CA ARG A 9 0.31 -5.06 -8.62
C ARG A 9 -0.66 -4.52 -7.60
N GLU A 10 -1.75 -5.24 -7.39
CA GLU A 10 -2.66 -4.91 -6.30
C GLU A 10 -2.01 -5.22 -4.97
N VAL A 11 -2.09 -4.27 -4.05
CA VAL A 11 -1.50 -4.39 -2.71
C VAL A 11 -2.51 -3.87 -1.70
N ALA A 12 -2.70 -4.61 -0.61
CA ALA A 12 -3.45 -4.11 0.54
C ALA A 12 -2.49 -3.33 1.43
N VAL A 13 -2.86 -2.11 1.76
CA VAL A 13 -2.05 -1.22 2.58
C VAL A 13 -2.86 -0.70 3.76
N GLU A 14 -2.17 -0.15 4.75
CA GLU A 14 -2.81 0.42 5.93
C GLU A 14 -2.10 1.70 6.35
N SER A 15 -2.83 2.61 6.97
CA SER A 15 -2.22 3.76 7.60
C SER A 15 -1.74 3.38 9.00
N ALA A 16 -0.60 3.92 9.39
CA ALA A 16 0.01 3.67 10.69
C ALA A 16 0.83 4.88 11.10
N VAL A 17 1.18 4.94 12.38
CA VAL A 17 2.08 5.99 12.87
C VAL A 17 3.50 5.42 12.91
N ASP A 18 4.41 6.11 12.23
CA ASP A 18 5.82 5.75 12.28
C ASP A 18 6.36 6.07 13.68
N PRO A 19 6.85 5.07 14.44
CA PRO A 19 7.30 5.30 15.80
C PRO A 19 8.53 6.22 15.90
N ARG A 20 9.30 6.35 14.83
CA ARG A 20 10.50 7.20 14.82
C ARG A 20 10.15 8.68 14.61
N SER A 21 9.27 8.96 13.65
CA SER A 21 8.96 10.35 13.28
C SER A 21 7.65 10.86 13.87
N GLY A 22 6.78 9.96 14.32
CA GLY A 22 5.43 10.31 14.75
C GLY A 22 4.50 10.68 13.61
N ARG A 23 4.93 10.52 12.38
CA ARG A 23 4.13 10.86 11.19
C ARG A 23 3.27 9.69 10.76
N VAL A 24 2.15 10.00 10.10
CA VAL A 24 1.31 8.99 9.48
C VAL A 24 2.00 8.49 8.21
N ILE A 25 2.12 7.18 8.11
CA ILE A 25 2.69 6.51 6.95
C ILE A 25 1.68 5.52 6.39
N ILE A 26 1.86 5.17 5.12
CA ILE A 26 1.11 4.09 4.47
C ILE A 26 2.10 2.97 4.20
N ARG A 27 1.73 1.76 4.60
CA ARG A 27 2.61 0.58 4.48
C ARG A 27 1.81 -0.65 4.06
N PRO A 28 2.46 -1.65 3.45
CA PRO A 28 1.77 -2.91 3.13
C PRO A 28 1.28 -3.60 4.40
N VAL A 29 0.10 -4.21 4.31
CA VAL A 29 -0.41 -5.10 5.34
C VAL A 29 0.45 -6.38 5.33
N SER A 30 0.72 -6.96 6.50
CA SER A 30 1.52 -8.18 6.61
C SER A 30 0.87 -9.35 5.88
N GLY A 31 1.70 -10.32 5.49
CA GLY A 31 1.23 -11.55 4.84
C GLY A 31 1.27 -11.51 3.32
N GLN A 32 1.69 -10.42 2.73
CA GLN A 32 1.86 -10.27 1.29
C GLN A 32 3.32 -10.45 0.88
N ALA A 33 3.57 -10.40 -0.44
CA ALA A 33 4.94 -10.49 -0.97
C ALA A 33 5.80 -9.28 -0.59
N TYR A 34 5.17 -8.18 -0.23
CA TYR A 34 5.87 -6.93 0.10
C TYR A 34 6.08 -6.81 1.59
N ALA A 35 7.29 -6.40 1.98
CA ALA A 35 7.63 -6.19 3.38
C ALA A 35 6.85 -5.02 3.98
N THR A 36 6.45 -5.16 5.24
CA THR A 36 5.73 -4.08 5.95
C THR A 36 6.60 -2.86 6.21
N SER A 37 7.92 -2.99 6.05
CA SER A 37 8.86 -1.88 6.19
C SER A 37 8.87 -0.96 4.96
N LEU A 38 8.34 -1.41 3.82
CA LEU A 38 8.24 -0.56 2.64
C LEU A 38 7.29 0.60 2.89
N ARG A 39 7.60 1.75 2.31
CA ARG A 39 6.72 2.90 2.33
C ARG A 39 5.95 2.97 1.02
N VAL A 40 4.74 3.49 1.08
CA VAL A 40 3.88 3.63 -0.09
C VAL A 40 3.74 5.11 -0.40
N HIS A 41 4.21 5.51 -1.57
CA HIS A 41 4.09 6.89 -2.05
C HIS A 41 2.78 7.02 -2.82
N CYS A 42 1.79 7.59 -2.19
CA CYS A 42 0.44 7.73 -2.72
C CYS A 42 -0.12 9.12 -2.40
N SER A 43 -1.41 9.32 -2.67
CA SER A 43 -2.06 10.59 -2.36
C SER A 43 -2.01 10.89 -0.86
N ARG A 44 -1.73 12.15 -0.51
CA ARG A 44 -1.75 12.61 0.88
C ARG A 44 -3.11 12.46 1.53
N ALA A 45 -4.17 12.39 0.74
CA ALA A 45 -5.53 12.21 1.27
C ALA A 45 -5.65 10.93 2.10
N LEU A 46 -4.88 9.89 1.80
CA LEU A 46 -4.90 8.63 2.54
C LEU A 46 -4.28 8.75 3.93
N SER A 47 -3.46 9.77 4.15
CA SER A 47 -2.83 10.05 5.45
C SER A 47 -3.62 11.06 6.27
N ASP A 48 -4.75 11.53 5.76
CA ASP A 48 -5.62 12.48 6.46
C ASP A 48 -6.44 11.72 7.50
N THR A 49 -6.05 11.85 8.77
CA THR A 49 -6.67 11.10 9.87
C THR A 49 -8.06 11.60 10.22
N ASP A 50 -8.44 12.79 9.79
CA ASP A 50 -9.81 13.28 9.94
C ASP A 50 -10.75 12.54 9.01
N ARG A 51 -10.27 12.18 7.84
CA ARG A 51 -11.06 11.46 6.84
C ARG A 51 -10.93 9.94 7.01
N TYR A 52 -9.71 9.47 7.30
CA TYR A 52 -9.41 8.04 7.47
C TYR A 52 -8.65 7.83 8.77
N PRO A 53 -9.30 7.30 9.81
CA PRO A 53 -8.61 7.03 11.09
C PRO A 53 -7.41 6.10 10.89
N ILE A 54 -6.44 6.20 11.80
CA ILE A 54 -5.27 5.31 11.81
C ILE A 54 -5.76 3.86 11.81
N GLY A 55 -5.14 3.04 10.97
CA GLY A 55 -5.52 1.65 10.81
C GLY A 55 -6.48 1.41 9.65
N THR A 56 -6.92 2.48 8.96
CA THR A 56 -7.73 2.33 7.76
C THR A 56 -6.93 1.56 6.71
N ARG A 57 -7.58 0.61 6.05
CA ARG A 57 -6.97 -0.23 5.04
C ARG A 57 -7.49 0.11 3.66
N PHE A 58 -6.60 0.03 2.69
CA PHE A 58 -6.90 0.39 1.30
C PHE A 58 -6.37 -0.69 0.37
N LEU A 59 -7.08 -0.91 -0.73
CA LEU A 59 -6.56 -1.68 -1.85
C LEU A 59 -6.17 -0.70 -2.94
N LEU A 60 -4.96 -0.84 -3.44
CA LEU A 60 -4.46 0.02 -4.50
C LEU A 60 -3.50 -0.74 -5.41
N SER A 61 -3.21 -0.17 -6.56
CA SER A 61 -2.21 -0.71 -7.49
C SER A 61 -0.91 0.04 -7.29
N ALA A 62 0.17 -0.70 -7.03
CA ALA A 62 1.46 -0.11 -6.76
C ALA A 62 2.56 -0.83 -7.52
N LYS A 63 3.64 -0.10 -7.78
CA LYS A 63 4.83 -0.58 -8.46
C LYS A 63 6.00 -0.47 -7.50
N LEU A 64 6.73 -1.57 -7.32
CA LEU A 64 7.96 -1.53 -6.53
C LEU A 64 8.99 -0.70 -7.31
N THR A 65 9.44 0.36 -6.70
CA THR A 65 10.35 1.32 -7.31
C THR A 65 11.64 1.36 -6.52
N ASP A 66 12.75 1.31 -7.23
CA ASP A 66 14.06 1.34 -6.62
C ASP A 66 14.71 2.68 -6.96
N ARG A 67 14.94 3.48 -5.93
CA ARG A 67 15.59 4.77 -6.12
C ARG A 67 17.08 4.54 -6.06
N GLN A 68 17.81 5.01 -7.07
CA GLN A 68 19.25 4.85 -7.14
C GLN A 68 19.91 5.38 -5.87
N GLY A 69 20.61 4.49 -5.15
CA GLY A 69 21.25 4.83 -3.90
C GLY A 69 20.33 5.00 -2.71
N GLY A 70 19.03 4.69 -2.84
CA GLY A 70 18.06 4.84 -1.78
C GLY A 70 17.34 3.53 -1.47
N HIS A 71 16.39 3.61 -0.52
CA HIS A 71 15.58 2.46 -0.17
C HIS A 71 14.45 2.27 -1.17
N PRO A 72 14.09 1.01 -1.52
CA PRO A 72 12.95 0.77 -2.39
C PRO A 72 11.65 1.22 -1.72
N TYR A 73 10.67 1.56 -2.54
CA TYR A 73 9.36 1.97 -2.06
C TYR A 73 8.29 1.56 -3.08
N LEU A 74 7.05 1.57 -2.66
CA LEU A 74 5.92 1.31 -3.54
C LEU A 74 5.36 2.63 -4.05
N TYR A 75 5.26 2.75 -5.37
CA TYR A 75 4.73 3.95 -6.01
C TYR A 75 3.31 3.67 -6.51
N VAL A 76 2.39 4.57 -6.21
CA VAL A 76 1.00 4.52 -6.67
C VAL A 76 0.78 5.66 -7.66
N TRP A 77 0.34 5.31 -8.87
CA TRP A 77 0.01 6.33 -9.86
C TRP A 77 -1.23 7.10 -9.40
N HIS A 78 -1.13 8.42 -9.42
CA HIS A 78 -2.15 9.31 -8.84
C HIS A 78 -3.53 9.22 -9.52
N GLY A 79 -3.60 8.68 -10.72
CA GLY A 79 -4.87 8.49 -11.43
C GLY A 79 -5.58 7.17 -11.13
N ASP A 80 -4.92 6.27 -10.39
CA ASP A 80 -5.52 4.97 -10.08
C ASP A 80 -6.55 5.08 -8.95
N PRO A 81 -7.63 4.30 -9.03
CA PRO A 81 -8.61 4.26 -7.95
C PRO A 81 -8.04 3.63 -6.68
N VAL A 82 -8.51 4.10 -5.54
CA VAL A 82 -8.18 3.53 -4.24
C VAL A 82 -9.47 3.05 -3.60
N VAL A 83 -9.48 1.82 -3.11
CA VAL A 83 -10.66 1.22 -2.50
C VAL A 83 -10.42 1.04 -1.01
N VAL A 84 -11.30 1.60 -0.18
CA VAL A 84 -11.25 1.39 1.27
C VAL A 84 -11.75 -0.02 1.57
N MET A 85 -11.01 -0.77 2.40
CA MET A 85 -11.31 -2.15 2.72
C MET A 85 -11.55 -2.33 4.22
N ASN A 86 -12.41 -3.27 4.57
CA ASN A 86 -12.55 -3.72 5.95
C ASN A 86 -11.59 -4.90 6.22
N LYS A 87 -11.49 -5.30 7.49
CA LYS A 87 -10.59 -6.39 7.90
C LYS A 87 -10.86 -7.71 7.17
N ALA A 88 -12.13 -8.04 6.99
CA ALA A 88 -12.52 -9.29 6.34
C ALA A 88 -12.08 -9.33 4.88
N LYS A 89 -12.24 -8.22 4.16
CA LYS A 89 -11.83 -8.11 2.77
C LYS A 89 -10.32 -8.18 2.63
N VAL A 90 -9.58 -7.52 3.52
CA VAL A 90 -8.12 -7.58 3.52
C VAL A 90 -7.64 -9.01 3.75
N LYS A 91 -8.20 -9.69 4.75
CA LYS A 91 -7.85 -11.07 5.06
C LYS A 91 -8.07 -11.98 3.87
N ARG A 92 -9.22 -11.85 3.22
CA ARG A 92 -9.55 -12.64 2.03
C ARG A 92 -8.58 -12.37 0.88
N PHE A 93 -8.28 -11.10 0.64
CA PHE A 93 -7.35 -10.71 -0.40
C PHE A 93 -5.97 -11.33 -0.18
N VAL A 94 -5.44 -11.22 1.04
CA VAL A 94 -4.12 -11.75 1.38
C VAL A 94 -4.09 -13.28 1.23
N GLU A 95 -5.14 -13.97 1.68
CA GLU A 95 -5.24 -15.43 1.57
C GLU A 95 -5.28 -15.88 0.11
N GLU A 96 -6.03 -15.19 -0.73
CA GLU A 96 -6.11 -15.52 -2.16
C GLU A 96 -4.75 -15.33 -2.84
N ARG A 97 -4.03 -14.27 -2.52
CA ARG A 97 -2.70 -14.03 -3.09
C ARG A 97 -1.71 -15.09 -2.66
N ARG A 98 -1.79 -15.56 -1.43
CA ARG A 98 -0.94 -16.65 -0.95
C ARG A 98 -1.17 -17.94 -1.72
N ARG A 99 -2.42 -18.26 -2.02
CA ARG A 99 -2.76 -19.44 -2.81
C ARG A 99 -2.18 -19.35 -4.21
N LEU A 100 -2.24 -18.19 -4.83
CA LEU A 100 -1.76 -17.99 -6.19
C LEU A 100 -0.23 -18.08 -6.32
N ARG A 101 0.49 -17.98 -5.20
CA ARG A 101 1.95 -18.04 -5.20
C ARG A 101 2.50 -19.44 -5.01
N ILE A 102 1.66 -20.42 -4.81
CA ILE A 102 2.08 -21.82 -4.63
C ILE A 102 2.44 -22.45 -5.96
#